data_b1b651aa4ee13702b02c41f86b9bb226
#
_entry.id   b1b651aa4ee13702b02c41f86b9bb226
#
_cell.length_a   1.000
_cell.length_b   1.000
_cell.length_c   1.000
_cell.angle_alpha   90.00
_cell.angle_beta   90.00
_cell.angle_gamma   90.00
#
_symmetry.space_group_name_H-M   'P 1'
#
loop_
_entity.id
_entity.type
_entity.pdbx_description
1 polymer ?
#
loop_
_entity_poly.entity_id
_entity_poly.type
_entity_poly.pdbx_seq_one_letter_code
_entity_poly.pdbx_strand_id
1 'polypeptide(L)'
;MRLPATLLAPLLVLLLLGAQLAQAADAVEWLNRANKAARQLNYTGTYVYRHGEHEEVLRVSHRLDGKQELQKIEVLDGPHREFIRINDDIYCHLADGKTVRVDKRTAQRFFPAVVPNNPARLDLYYIPKLGGIEKVAGRDCQIVILEPRDRYRYAQSIWVDRATRLPLKSQVVNERGIAVSTFMFSEIEIGKRPDRALFDVRMAGKRAQAAGERMGALDDVWQITPPPGYVRILESMRPLPGIRIPVLHSVYSDGMSNLSVFIEPILDSDDSGLEGLSTGGAMSVYARRVEGHKVTALGEVPPAALLETANSVQKK
;
A
#
# COMPACT_ATOMS: atom_id res chain seq x y z
N MET A 1 30.83 49.58 -5.23
CA MET A 1 30.96 48.63 -6.34
C MET A 1 29.62 47.85 -6.41
N ARG A 2 28.73 48.20 -7.37
CA ARG A 2 27.42 47.56 -7.53
C ARG A 2 27.61 46.39 -8.48
N LEU A 3 27.36 45.16 -8.01
CA LEU A 3 27.33 43.97 -8.84
C LEU A 3 26.27 44.14 -9.93
N PRO A 4 26.57 43.82 -11.21
CA PRO A 4 25.58 43.94 -12.29
C PRO A 4 24.39 42.97 -12.06
N ALA A 5 23.18 43.50 -12.27
CA ALA A 5 21.91 42.77 -12.05
C ALA A 5 21.82 41.43 -12.83
N THR A 6 22.61 41.25 -13.88
CA THR A 6 22.68 40.01 -14.70
C THR A 6 23.35 38.84 -14.00
N LEU A 7 24.12 39.03 -12.94
CA LEU A 7 24.76 37.98 -12.15
C LEU A 7 23.95 37.55 -10.93
N LEU A 8 22.96 38.35 -10.52
CA LEU A 8 22.09 38.05 -9.37
C LEU A 8 21.02 36.98 -9.69
N ALA A 9 20.51 36.94 -10.92
CA ALA A 9 19.47 36.00 -11.32
C ALA A 9 19.94 34.52 -11.29
N PRO A 10 21.10 34.12 -11.88
CA PRO A 10 21.56 32.75 -11.81
C PRO A 10 21.96 32.32 -10.41
N LEU A 11 22.44 33.21 -9.55
CA LEU A 11 22.78 32.93 -8.16
C LEU A 11 21.52 32.65 -7.32
N LEU A 12 20.44 33.36 -7.56
CA LEU A 12 19.15 33.14 -6.88
C LEU A 12 18.52 31.81 -7.27
N VAL A 13 18.61 31.44 -8.57
CA VAL A 13 18.12 30.14 -9.06
C VAL A 13 18.92 28.97 -8.45
N LEU A 14 20.23 29.09 -8.34
CA LEU A 14 21.09 28.09 -7.71
C LEU A 14 20.79 27.92 -6.20
N LEU A 15 20.52 29.01 -5.49
CA LEU A 15 20.13 28.98 -4.08
C LEU A 15 18.76 28.34 -3.87
N LEU A 16 17.78 28.60 -4.74
CA LEU A 16 16.46 27.97 -4.68
C LEU A 16 16.50 26.47 -4.99
N LEU A 17 17.29 26.07 -5.97
CA LEU A 17 17.52 24.65 -6.28
C LEU A 17 18.21 23.91 -5.11
N GLY A 18 19.21 24.53 -4.50
CA GLY A 18 19.89 23.98 -3.31
C GLY A 18 18.94 23.77 -2.13
N ALA A 19 18.03 24.70 -1.86
CA ALA A 19 17.05 24.60 -0.80
C ALA A 19 16.02 23.47 -1.04
N GLN A 20 15.60 23.23 -2.27
CA GLN A 20 14.68 22.15 -2.62
C GLN A 20 15.33 20.76 -2.48
N LEU A 21 16.59 20.63 -2.87
CA LEU A 21 17.35 19.39 -2.72
C LEU A 21 17.57 19.04 -1.24
N ALA A 22 17.86 20.03 -0.40
CA ALA A 22 17.99 19.83 1.04
C ALA A 22 16.67 19.37 1.68
N GLN A 23 15.54 20.00 1.33
CA GLN A 23 14.22 19.59 1.82
C GLN A 23 13.83 18.17 1.40
N ALA A 24 14.15 17.76 0.18
CA ALA A 24 13.89 16.40 -0.30
C ALA A 24 14.75 15.36 0.45
N ALA A 25 16.02 15.66 0.70
CA ALA A 25 16.90 14.79 1.48
C ALA A 25 16.39 14.62 2.93
N ASP A 26 15.96 15.71 3.57
CA ASP A 26 15.37 15.67 4.90
C ASP A 26 14.07 14.84 4.93
N ALA A 27 13.21 14.99 3.93
CA ALA A 27 11.97 14.22 3.83
C ALA A 27 12.24 12.71 3.69
N VAL A 28 13.24 12.31 2.87
CA VAL A 28 13.65 10.91 2.73
C VAL A 28 14.20 10.36 4.05
N GLU A 29 14.98 11.17 4.78
CA GLU A 29 15.50 10.77 6.10
C GLU A 29 14.36 10.55 7.13
N TRP A 30 13.32 11.39 7.12
CA TRP A 30 12.12 11.18 7.92
C TRP A 30 11.44 9.85 7.58
N LEU A 31 11.31 9.51 6.29
CA LEU A 31 10.73 8.26 5.83
C LEU A 31 11.57 7.05 6.27
N ASN A 32 12.90 7.13 6.17
CA ASN A 32 13.81 6.07 6.65
C ASN A 32 13.61 5.81 8.14
N ARG A 33 13.58 6.87 8.95
CA ARG A 33 13.36 6.77 10.39
C ARG A 33 11.96 6.24 10.72
N ALA A 34 10.95 6.66 9.96
CA ALA A 34 9.57 6.19 10.12
C ALA A 34 9.45 4.69 9.84
N ASN A 35 10.05 4.20 8.75
CA ASN A 35 10.09 2.76 8.46
C ASN A 35 10.77 1.97 9.58
N LYS A 36 11.93 2.45 10.07
CA LYS A 36 12.65 1.82 11.19
C LYS A 36 11.81 1.79 12.47
N ALA A 37 11.18 2.92 12.82
CA ALA A 37 10.33 3.03 14.02
C ALA A 37 9.14 2.07 13.98
N ALA A 38 8.43 1.98 12.86
CA ALA A 38 7.28 1.10 12.69
C ALA A 38 7.61 -0.38 12.89
N ARG A 39 8.87 -0.80 12.62
CA ARG A 39 9.34 -2.19 12.74
C ARG A 39 10.09 -2.51 14.03
N GLN A 40 10.60 -1.50 14.73
CA GLN A 40 11.47 -1.72 15.88
C GLN A 40 10.86 -1.31 17.21
N LEU A 41 9.87 -0.43 17.20
CA LEU A 41 9.22 0.00 18.44
C LEU A 41 8.17 -1.03 18.88
N ASN A 42 8.00 -1.14 20.21
CA ASN A 42 6.84 -1.80 20.77
C ASN A 42 5.71 -0.77 20.91
N TYR A 43 4.52 -1.10 20.48
CA TYR A 43 3.36 -0.21 20.60
C TYR A 43 2.04 -1.00 20.57
N THR A 44 1.01 -0.39 21.14
CA THR A 44 -0.38 -0.81 21.01
C THR A 44 -1.23 0.44 20.81
N GLY A 45 -2.18 0.39 19.89
CA GLY A 45 -3.07 1.52 19.64
C GLY A 45 -4.31 1.12 18.85
N THR A 46 -5.28 2.00 18.86
CA THR A 46 -6.50 1.91 18.06
C THR A 46 -6.42 2.94 16.95
N TYR A 47 -6.70 2.53 15.73
CA TYR A 47 -6.74 3.42 14.58
C TYR A 47 -8.02 3.23 13.76
N VAL A 48 -8.41 4.30 13.10
CA VAL A 48 -9.51 4.31 12.13
C VAL A 48 -8.94 4.19 10.74
N TYR A 49 -9.44 3.25 9.97
CA TYR A 49 -9.20 3.12 8.54
C TYR A 49 -10.43 3.58 7.78
N ARG A 50 -10.28 4.63 6.98
CA ARG A 50 -11.31 5.11 6.04
C ARG A 50 -10.89 4.82 4.62
N HIS A 51 -11.84 4.32 3.84
CA HIS A 51 -11.66 3.96 2.45
C HIS A 51 -12.96 4.25 1.68
N GLY A 52 -12.98 5.36 0.95
CA GLY A 52 -14.22 5.89 0.40
C GLY A 52 -15.23 6.21 1.49
N GLU A 53 -16.42 5.59 1.44
CA GLU A 53 -17.48 5.73 2.45
C GLU A 53 -17.40 4.69 3.58
N HIS A 54 -16.48 3.73 3.48
CA HIS A 54 -16.29 2.70 4.49
C HIS A 54 -15.32 3.16 5.58
N GLU A 55 -15.67 2.83 6.81
CA GLU A 55 -14.82 3.07 7.97
C GLU A 55 -14.74 1.78 8.79
N GLU A 56 -13.55 1.42 9.21
CA GLU A 56 -13.28 0.31 10.12
C GLU A 56 -12.43 0.81 11.29
N VAL A 57 -12.73 0.34 12.50
CA VAL A 57 -11.92 0.60 13.70
C VAL A 57 -11.09 -0.64 13.98
N LEU A 58 -9.78 -0.45 14.09
CA LEU A 58 -8.82 -1.55 14.22
C LEU A 58 -7.89 -1.30 15.40
N ARG A 59 -7.54 -2.38 16.10
CA ARG A 59 -6.47 -2.38 17.10
C ARG A 59 -5.21 -3.01 16.51
N VAL A 60 -4.08 -2.34 16.68
CA VAL A 60 -2.77 -2.92 16.36
C VAL A 60 -1.98 -3.12 17.64
N SER A 61 -1.31 -4.27 17.74
CA SER A 61 -0.25 -4.54 18.72
C SER A 61 1.00 -4.94 17.96
N HIS A 62 2.13 -4.33 18.30
CA HIS A 62 3.42 -4.62 17.69
C HIS A 62 4.48 -4.86 18.75
N ARG A 63 5.23 -5.94 18.57
CA ARG A 63 6.29 -6.36 19.47
C ARG A 63 7.52 -6.80 18.69
N LEU A 64 8.67 -6.24 19.04
CA LEU A 64 9.96 -6.76 18.63
C LEU A 64 10.51 -7.65 19.73
N ASP A 65 10.73 -8.93 19.42
CA ASP A 65 11.23 -9.96 20.35
C ASP A 65 12.58 -10.49 19.84
N GLY A 66 13.67 -9.86 20.28
CA GLY A 66 14.99 -10.07 19.69
C GLY A 66 15.02 -9.64 18.21
N LYS A 67 15.11 -10.61 17.29
CA LYS A 67 15.05 -10.37 15.84
C LYS A 67 13.67 -10.70 15.24
N GLN A 68 12.73 -11.17 16.04
CA GLN A 68 11.38 -11.54 15.57
C GLN A 68 10.45 -10.34 15.67
N GLU A 69 9.90 -9.94 14.54
CA GLU A 69 8.87 -8.91 14.42
C GLU A 69 7.49 -9.56 14.49
N LEU A 70 6.70 -9.15 15.48
CA LEU A 70 5.35 -9.66 15.74
C LEU A 70 4.36 -8.51 15.61
N GLN A 71 3.30 -8.70 14.84
CA GLN A 71 2.22 -7.73 14.74
C GLN A 71 0.87 -8.45 14.72
N LYS A 72 -0.08 -7.93 15.50
CA LYS A 72 -1.48 -8.35 15.45
C LYS A 72 -2.34 -7.15 15.09
N ILE A 73 -3.29 -7.35 14.19
CA ILE A 73 -4.33 -6.38 13.86
C ILE A 73 -5.67 -7.06 14.07
N GLU A 74 -6.56 -6.43 14.83
CA GLU A 74 -7.92 -6.89 15.13
C GLU A 74 -8.91 -5.88 14.59
N VAL A 75 -9.92 -6.32 13.85
CA VAL A 75 -11.08 -5.50 13.51
C VAL A 75 -11.98 -5.45 14.72
N LEU A 76 -12.30 -4.25 15.22
CA LEU A 76 -13.09 -4.05 16.46
C LEU A 76 -14.58 -3.88 16.18
N ASP A 77 -14.94 -3.54 14.96
CA ASP A 77 -16.31 -3.38 14.49
C ASP A 77 -16.63 -4.35 13.35
N GLY A 78 -17.84 -4.87 13.30
CA GLY A 78 -18.27 -5.84 12.29
C GLY A 78 -17.84 -7.29 12.55
N PRO A 79 -17.79 -8.15 11.53
CA PRO A 79 -17.40 -9.55 11.67
C PRO A 79 -15.97 -9.71 12.17
N HIS A 80 -15.77 -10.57 13.17
CA HIS A 80 -14.47 -10.81 13.77
C HIS A 80 -13.43 -11.23 12.71
N ARG A 81 -12.34 -10.47 12.62
CA ARG A 81 -11.22 -10.72 11.71
C ARG A 81 -9.91 -10.26 12.37
N GLU A 82 -8.95 -11.16 12.44
CA GLU A 82 -7.64 -10.87 12.98
C GLU A 82 -6.55 -11.20 11.94
N PHE A 83 -5.51 -10.38 11.91
CA PHE A 83 -4.29 -10.65 11.17
C PHE A 83 -3.13 -10.76 12.15
N ILE A 84 -2.39 -11.86 12.09
CA ILE A 84 -1.18 -12.07 12.87
C ILE A 84 -0.02 -12.20 11.90
N ARG A 85 0.97 -11.32 12.05
CA ARG A 85 2.22 -11.35 11.30
C ARG A 85 3.37 -11.75 12.21
N ILE A 86 4.13 -12.74 11.77
CA ILE A 86 5.36 -13.21 12.42
C ILE A 86 6.47 -13.10 11.37
N ASN A 87 7.30 -12.06 11.46
CA ASN A 87 8.25 -11.69 10.41
C ASN A 87 7.55 -11.49 9.06
N ASP A 88 7.80 -12.40 8.11
CA ASP A 88 7.22 -12.41 6.76
C ASP A 88 5.94 -13.25 6.63
N ASP A 89 5.64 -14.10 7.62
CA ASP A 89 4.45 -14.93 7.59
C ASP A 89 3.23 -14.21 8.11
N ILE A 90 2.14 -14.23 7.36
CA ILE A 90 0.89 -13.55 7.69
C ILE A 90 -0.24 -14.58 7.75
N TYR A 91 -0.99 -14.57 8.85
CA TYR A 91 -2.13 -15.42 9.10
C TYR A 91 -3.37 -14.56 9.29
N CYS A 92 -4.45 -14.89 8.59
CA CYS A 92 -5.76 -14.27 8.75
C CYS A 92 -6.70 -15.25 9.44
N HIS A 93 -7.22 -14.90 10.61
CA HIS A 93 -8.26 -15.62 11.31
C HIS A 93 -9.62 -15.00 10.98
N LEU A 94 -10.53 -15.80 10.45
CA LEU A 94 -11.87 -15.39 10.03
C LEU A 94 -12.91 -15.74 11.10
N ALA A 95 -14.07 -15.09 11.03
CA ALA A 95 -15.18 -15.29 11.94
C ALA A 95 -15.71 -16.74 11.98
N ASP A 96 -15.55 -17.50 10.89
CA ASP A 96 -15.94 -18.91 10.80
C ASP A 96 -14.91 -19.89 11.42
N GLY A 97 -13.89 -19.35 12.11
CA GLY A 97 -12.82 -20.12 12.75
C GLY A 97 -11.75 -20.62 11.80
N LYS A 98 -11.82 -20.30 10.50
CA LYS A 98 -10.76 -20.66 9.55
C LYS A 98 -9.56 -19.75 9.71
N THR A 99 -8.37 -20.34 9.54
CA THR A 99 -7.10 -19.63 9.44
C THR A 99 -6.55 -19.79 8.04
N VAL A 100 -6.30 -18.66 7.38
CA VAL A 100 -5.71 -18.62 6.03
C VAL A 100 -4.34 -17.98 6.13
N ARG A 101 -3.33 -18.63 5.54
CA ARG A 101 -2.01 -17.99 5.35
C ARG A 101 -2.09 -17.08 4.13
N VAL A 102 -1.73 -15.82 4.32
CA VAL A 102 -1.75 -14.79 3.29
C VAL A 102 -0.35 -14.63 2.70
N ASP A 103 -0.23 -14.54 1.38
CA ASP A 103 1.06 -14.24 0.75
C ASP A 103 1.49 -12.81 1.13
N LYS A 104 2.70 -12.69 1.67
CA LYS A 104 3.28 -11.39 2.07
C LYS A 104 3.36 -10.39 0.93
N ARG A 105 3.44 -10.85 -0.31
CA ARG A 105 3.54 -9.99 -1.51
C ARG A 105 2.20 -9.34 -1.86
N THR A 106 1.08 -10.01 -1.54
CA THR A 106 -0.28 -9.50 -1.76
C THR A 106 -0.86 -8.81 -0.54
N ALA A 107 -0.31 -9.06 0.64
CA ALA A 107 -0.72 -8.36 1.84
C ALA A 107 -0.39 -6.87 1.68
N GLN A 108 -1.42 -6.04 1.75
CA GLN A 108 -1.23 -4.60 1.88
C GLN A 108 -0.34 -4.34 3.09
N ARG A 109 0.45 -3.27 3.02
CA ARG A 109 1.28 -2.89 4.16
C ARG A 109 0.39 -2.63 5.35
N PHE A 110 0.65 -3.35 6.43
CA PHE A 110 -0.08 -3.14 7.66
C PHE A 110 0.37 -1.82 8.30
N PHE A 111 -0.58 -0.90 8.45
CA PHE A 111 -0.34 0.33 9.19
C PHE A 111 0.20 0.02 10.60
N PRO A 112 1.20 0.73 11.12
CA PRO A 112 1.81 1.95 10.58
C PRO A 112 3.05 1.73 9.66
N ALA A 113 3.36 0.51 9.25
CA ALA A 113 4.49 0.21 8.36
C ALA A 113 4.18 0.55 6.88
N VAL A 114 3.71 1.77 6.61
CA VAL A 114 3.31 2.24 5.28
C VAL A 114 4.48 2.65 4.38
N VAL A 115 5.66 2.89 4.94
CA VAL A 115 6.85 3.30 4.19
C VAL A 115 7.61 2.07 3.66
N PRO A 116 8.09 2.06 2.40
CA PRO A 116 8.87 0.95 1.87
C PRO A 116 10.22 0.77 2.56
N ASN A 117 10.80 -0.44 2.44
CA ASN A 117 12.11 -0.75 3.03
C ASN A 117 13.25 0.06 2.41
N ASN A 118 13.09 0.55 1.20
CA ASN A 118 14.04 1.44 0.52
C ASN A 118 13.36 2.72 0.06
N PRO A 119 13.12 3.70 0.96
CA PRO A 119 12.47 4.95 0.61
C PRO A 119 13.27 5.82 -0.37
N ALA A 120 14.58 5.61 -0.49
CA ALA A 120 15.43 6.38 -1.38
C ALA A 120 15.04 6.24 -2.86
N ARG A 121 14.38 5.14 -3.24
CA ARG A 121 13.89 4.95 -4.62
C ARG A 121 12.57 5.67 -4.91
N LEU A 122 11.93 6.23 -3.90
CA LEU A 122 10.68 6.99 -4.08
C LEU A 122 10.91 8.30 -4.84
N ASP A 123 12.10 8.88 -4.77
CA ASP A 123 12.45 10.11 -5.48
C ASP A 123 12.41 9.97 -7.00
N LEU A 124 12.48 8.76 -7.53
CA LEU A 124 12.32 8.48 -8.96
C LEU A 124 10.90 8.81 -9.47
N TYR A 125 9.89 8.60 -8.62
CA TYR A 125 8.47 8.68 -9.00
C TYR A 125 7.67 9.67 -8.18
N TYR A 126 8.25 10.14 -7.07
CA TYR A 126 7.65 11.14 -6.19
C TYR A 126 8.63 12.28 -5.93
N ILE A 127 8.11 13.41 -5.52
CA ILE A 127 8.85 14.54 -4.97
C ILE A 127 8.59 14.55 -3.46
N PRO A 128 9.54 14.05 -2.63
CA PRO A 128 9.39 14.09 -1.18
C PRO A 128 9.54 15.53 -0.68
N LYS A 129 8.62 15.95 0.21
CA LYS A 129 8.63 17.28 0.84
C LYS A 129 8.28 17.17 2.32
N LEU A 130 8.79 18.09 3.12
CA LEU A 130 8.31 18.31 4.48
C LEU A 130 7.14 19.28 4.45
N GLY A 131 6.02 18.87 5.05
CA GLY A 131 4.89 19.74 5.32
C GLY A 131 4.98 20.41 6.70
N GLY A 132 3.86 20.91 7.19
CA GLY A 132 3.74 21.48 8.52
C GLY A 132 3.83 20.45 9.66
N ILE A 133 3.56 20.92 10.87
CA ILE A 133 3.44 20.09 12.08
C ILE A 133 1.96 20.09 12.47
N GLU A 134 1.42 18.90 12.69
CA GLU A 134 0.05 18.70 13.16
C GLU A 134 -0.01 17.70 14.32
N LYS A 135 -1.07 17.75 15.11
CA LYS A 135 -1.30 16.77 16.19
C LYS A 135 -2.09 15.58 15.69
N VAL A 136 -1.62 14.35 16.04
CA VAL A 136 -2.34 13.09 15.85
C VAL A 136 -2.29 12.31 17.15
N ALA A 137 -3.42 11.85 17.67
CA ALA A 137 -3.52 11.17 18.97
C ALA A 137 -2.78 11.95 20.10
N GLY A 138 -2.91 13.28 20.13
CA GLY A 138 -2.29 14.18 21.11
C GLY A 138 -0.78 14.41 20.93
N ARG A 139 -0.14 13.86 19.89
CA ARG A 139 1.30 13.92 19.65
C ARG A 139 1.63 14.82 18.46
N ASP A 140 2.70 15.62 18.56
CA ASP A 140 3.16 16.49 17.47
C ASP A 140 3.83 15.65 16.37
N CYS A 141 3.29 15.73 15.16
CA CYS A 141 3.76 14.98 14.00
C CYS A 141 4.30 15.90 12.92
N GLN A 142 5.44 15.57 12.35
CA GLN A 142 5.93 16.14 11.11
C GLN A 142 5.21 15.50 9.94
N ILE A 143 4.65 16.30 9.05
CA ILE A 143 4.05 15.78 7.81
C ILE A 143 5.16 15.56 6.79
N VAL A 144 5.19 14.38 6.18
CA VAL A 144 5.99 14.07 5.00
C VAL A 144 5.04 13.85 3.84
N ILE A 145 5.23 14.63 2.77
CA ILE A 145 4.38 14.60 1.57
C ILE A 145 5.17 13.98 0.43
N LEU A 146 4.53 13.06 -0.29
CA LEU A 146 5.02 12.44 -1.51
C LEU A 146 4.12 12.90 -2.65
N GLU A 147 4.57 13.92 -3.41
CA GLU A 147 3.87 14.36 -4.61
C GLU A 147 4.27 13.51 -5.81
N PRO A 148 3.32 12.96 -6.59
CA PRO A 148 3.65 12.15 -7.74
C PRO A 148 4.32 12.99 -8.85
N ARG A 149 5.27 12.40 -9.58
CA ARG A 149 5.91 13.00 -10.76
C ARG A 149 5.14 12.73 -12.04
N ASP A 150 4.13 11.85 -11.98
CA ASP A 150 3.36 11.41 -13.14
C ASP A 150 1.87 11.25 -12.79
N ARG A 151 1.06 10.90 -13.77
CA ARG A 151 -0.39 10.71 -13.65
C ARG A 151 -0.83 9.32 -13.19
N TYR A 152 0.12 8.44 -12.89
CA TYR A 152 -0.15 7.04 -12.54
C TYR A 152 -0.18 6.78 -11.03
N ARG A 153 0.02 7.82 -10.22
CA ARG A 153 0.12 7.74 -8.77
C ARG A 153 -0.69 8.83 -8.10
N TYR A 154 -1.24 8.50 -6.95
CA TYR A 154 -1.84 9.49 -6.07
C TYR A 154 -0.78 10.10 -5.14
N ALA A 155 -1.02 11.34 -4.72
CA ALA A 155 -0.23 11.97 -3.66
C ALA A 155 -0.46 11.25 -2.33
N GLN A 156 0.59 11.20 -1.50
CA GLN A 156 0.53 10.58 -0.18
C GLN A 156 1.09 11.53 0.87
N SER A 157 0.46 11.54 2.05
CA SER A 157 0.94 12.29 3.20
C SER A 157 1.04 11.35 4.40
N ILE A 158 2.15 11.46 5.14
CA ILE A 158 2.45 10.61 6.30
C ILE A 158 2.78 11.54 7.47
N TRP A 159 2.02 11.42 8.57
CA TRP A 159 2.25 12.14 9.82
C TRP A 159 3.14 11.29 10.73
N VAL A 160 4.35 11.74 10.93
CA VAL A 160 5.40 11.02 11.66
C VAL A 160 5.62 11.70 13.02
N ASP A 161 5.39 10.96 14.12
CA ASP A 161 5.62 11.46 15.49
C ASP A 161 7.05 12.01 15.66
N ARG A 162 7.16 13.23 16.11
CA ARG A 162 8.46 13.91 16.22
C ARG A 162 9.37 13.30 17.27
N ALA A 163 8.81 12.71 18.31
CA ALA A 163 9.58 12.10 19.40
C ALA A 163 10.08 10.69 19.04
N THR A 164 9.20 9.83 18.53
CA THR A 164 9.49 8.40 18.32
C THR A 164 9.74 8.02 16.86
N ARG A 165 9.39 8.90 15.93
CA ARG A 165 9.42 8.65 14.47
C ARG A 165 8.38 7.64 13.98
N LEU A 166 7.44 7.21 14.82
CA LEU A 166 6.38 6.30 14.41
C LEU A 166 5.36 7.03 13.52
N PRO A 167 4.94 6.47 12.37
CA PRO A 167 3.81 7.00 11.60
C PRO A 167 2.52 6.89 12.39
N LEU A 168 1.81 8.00 12.59
CA LEU A 168 0.54 8.03 13.34
C LEU A 168 -0.68 8.27 12.45
N LYS A 169 -0.47 8.79 11.24
CA LYS A 169 -1.51 8.93 10.22
C LYS A 169 -0.88 8.76 8.84
N SER A 170 -1.61 8.18 7.93
CA SER A 170 -1.27 8.09 6.50
C SER A 170 -2.51 8.39 5.68
N GLN A 171 -2.35 9.16 4.61
CA GLN A 171 -3.44 9.56 3.75
C GLN A 171 -3.03 9.51 2.29
N VAL A 172 -3.87 8.93 1.45
CA VAL A 172 -3.78 8.95 -0.01
C VAL A 172 -4.77 9.97 -0.54
N VAL A 173 -4.34 10.83 -1.45
CA VAL A 173 -5.14 11.94 -1.96
C VAL A 173 -5.14 11.91 -3.48
N ASN A 174 -6.33 11.98 -4.09
CA ASN A 174 -6.48 11.99 -5.54
C ASN A 174 -6.15 13.37 -6.15
N GLU A 175 -6.23 13.47 -7.48
CA GLU A 175 -5.90 14.69 -8.24
C GLU A 175 -6.81 15.88 -7.91
N ARG A 176 -7.99 15.63 -7.28
CA ARG A 176 -8.94 16.64 -6.82
C ARG A 176 -8.67 17.12 -5.39
N GLY A 177 -7.62 16.61 -4.75
CA GLY A 177 -7.34 16.90 -3.34
C GLY A 177 -8.26 16.16 -2.36
N ILE A 178 -9.00 15.14 -2.80
CA ILE A 178 -9.91 14.35 -1.97
C ILE A 178 -9.14 13.15 -1.40
N ALA A 179 -9.24 12.95 -0.08
CA ALA A 179 -8.70 11.75 0.56
C ALA A 179 -9.46 10.51 0.09
N VAL A 180 -8.77 9.59 -0.55
CA VAL A 180 -9.33 8.31 -1.01
C VAL A 180 -9.16 7.20 0.02
N SER A 181 -8.05 7.23 0.79
CA SER A 181 -7.90 6.40 1.97
C SER A 181 -7.14 7.12 3.08
N THR A 182 -7.45 6.78 4.33
CA THR A 182 -6.81 7.36 5.52
C THR A 182 -6.70 6.30 6.60
N PHE A 183 -5.50 6.14 7.17
CA PHE A 183 -5.24 5.47 8.43
C PHE A 183 -4.88 6.52 9.46
N MET A 184 -5.51 6.51 10.64
CA MET A 184 -5.21 7.50 11.67
C MET A 184 -5.41 6.89 13.07
N PHE A 185 -4.37 6.91 13.90
CA PHE A 185 -4.50 6.56 15.30
C PHE A 185 -5.43 7.51 16.03
N SER A 186 -6.41 6.97 16.74
CA SER A 186 -7.21 7.67 17.75
C SER A 186 -6.49 7.70 19.09
N GLU A 187 -5.81 6.57 19.42
CA GLU A 187 -5.03 6.43 20.64
C GLU A 187 -3.82 5.52 20.38
N ILE A 188 -2.72 5.76 21.10
CA ILE A 188 -1.52 4.93 20.97
C ILE A 188 -0.66 4.98 22.24
N GLU A 189 -0.20 3.81 22.68
CA GLU A 189 0.83 3.62 23.72
C GLU A 189 2.10 3.11 23.05
N ILE A 190 3.21 3.84 23.18
CA ILE A 190 4.50 3.51 22.57
C ILE A 190 5.52 3.20 23.65
N GLY A 191 6.32 2.15 23.45
CA GLY A 191 7.39 1.74 24.36
C GLY A 191 7.02 0.58 25.27
N LYS A 192 5.73 0.43 25.63
CA LYS A 192 5.28 -0.72 26.42
C LYS A 192 5.23 -1.97 25.54
N ARG A 193 5.79 -3.05 26.07
CA ARG A 193 5.86 -4.33 25.36
C ARG A 193 4.54 -5.08 25.49
N PRO A 194 3.79 -5.34 24.40
CA PRO A 194 2.58 -6.16 24.45
C PRO A 194 2.88 -7.61 24.88
N ASP A 195 1.91 -8.31 25.47
CA ASP A 195 2.08 -9.71 25.84
C ASP A 195 2.36 -10.59 24.61
N ARG A 196 3.29 -11.53 24.76
CA ARG A 196 3.67 -12.47 23.70
C ARG A 196 2.49 -13.36 23.28
N ALA A 197 1.63 -13.74 24.21
CA ALA A 197 0.46 -14.58 23.96
C ALA A 197 -0.55 -13.96 22.97
N LEU A 198 -0.55 -12.63 22.80
CA LEU A 198 -1.41 -11.96 21.83
C LEU A 198 -1.10 -12.37 20.37
N PHE A 199 0.11 -12.89 20.11
CA PHE A 199 0.59 -13.22 18.77
C PHE A 199 0.58 -14.72 18.48
N ASP A 200 -0.09 -15.51 19.31
CA ASP A 200 -0.19 -16.95 19.11
C ASP A 200 -1.15 -17.25 17.96
N VAL A 201 -0.65 -17.94 16.94
CA VAL A 201 -1.44 -18.38 15.79
C VAL A 201 -2.25 -19.61 16.18
N ARG A 202 -3.57 -19.46 16.24
CA ARG A 202 -4.49 -20.58 16.53
C ARG A 202 -4.68 -21.40 15.26
N MET A 203 -3.94 -22.50 15.15
CA MET A 203 -4.09 -23.47 14.07
C MET A 203 -5.25 -24.41 14.42
N ALA A 204 -6.47 -24.11 14.03
CA ALA A 204 -7.58 -25.03 14.16
C ALA A 204 -7.39 -26.22 13.19
N GLY A 205 -6.80 -27.31 13.66
CA GLY A 205 -6.93 -28.68 13.14
C GLY A 205 -6.49 -29.03 11.70
N LYS A 206 -6.14 -28.09 10.85
CA LYS A 206 -5.55 -28.33 9.51
C LYS A 206 -4.54 -27.23 9.18
N ARG A 207 -3.40 -27.61 8.59
CA ARG A 207 -2.43 -26.68 8.02
C ARG A 207 -3.17 -25.55 7.29
N ALA A 208 -2.82 -24.29 7.60
CA ALA A 208 -3.28 -23.14 6.84
C ALA A 208 -3.12 -23.50 5.35
N GLN A 209 -4.23 -23.66 4.63
CA GLN A 209 -4.17 -23.80 3.19
C GLN A 209 -3.56 -22.51 2.68
N ALA A 210 -2.32 -22.59 2.20
CA ALA A 210 -1.84 -21.56 1.28
C ALA A 210 -2.93 -21.50 0.20
N ALA A 211 -3.53 -20.33 0.01
CA ALA A 211 -4.46 -20.12 -1.09
C ALA A 211 -3.74 -20.65 -2.32
N GLY A 212 -4.27 -21.72 -2.93
CA GLY A 212 -3.57 -22.63 -3.82
C GLY A 212 -2.86 -21.92 -4.98
N GLU A 213 -1.65 -21.48 -4.71
CA GLU A 213 -0.77 -20.83 -5.67
C GLU A 213 0.00 -21.94 -6.39
N ARG A 214 -0.45 -22.29 -7.57
CA ARG A 214 0.46 -22.91 -8.54
C ARG A 214 1.27 -21.76 -9.14
N MET A 215 2.47 -21.54 -8.67
CA MET A 215 3.51 -20.82 -9.41
C MET A 215 3.86 -21.68 -10.63
N GLY A 216 3.10 -21.51 -11.71
CA GLY A 216 3.48 -22.00 -13.02
C GLY A 216 4.17 -20.86 -13.76
N ALA A 217 5.13 -21.18 -14.61
CA ALA A 217 5.71 -20.24 -15.56
C ALA A 217 4.60 -19.83 -16.56
N LEU A 218 3.86 -18.77 -16.25
CA LEU A 218 2.78 -18.23 -17.08
C LEU A 218 3.26 -17.04 -17.94
N ASP A 219 4.55 -16.67 -17.78
CA ASP A 219 5.23 -15.66 -18.58
C ASP A 219 5.15 -15.91 -20.10
N ASP A 220 4.77 -17.13 -20.51
CA ASP A 220 4.77 -17.52 -21.92
C ASP A 220 3.45 -17.20 -22.65
N VAL A 221 2.37 -16.88 -21.94
CA VAL A 221 1.05 -16.68 -22.58
C VAL A 221 0.67 -15.21 -22.68
N TRP A 222 0.96 -14.42 -21.65
CA TRP A 222 0.55 -13.02 -21.57
C TRP A 222 1.71 -12.07 -21.36
N GLN A 223 1.72 -10.97 -22.10
CA GLN A 223 2.60 -9.83 -21.86
C GLN A 223 1.79 -8.69 -21.24
N ILE A 224 2.26 -8.14 -20.13
CA ILE A 224 1.68 -7.02 -19.41
C ILE A 224 2.77 -6.00 -19.14
N THR A 225 2.56 -4.75 -19.57
CA THR A 225 3.50 -3.65 -19.36
C THR A 225 2.84 -2.61 -18.44
N PRO A 226 3.16 -2.61 -17.14
CA PRO A 226 2.63 -1.62 -16.20
C PRO A 226 3.27 -0.24 -16.43
N PRO A 227 2.71 0.84 -15.86
CA PRO A 227 3.34 2.16 -15.92
C PRO A 227 4.76 2.16 -15.34
N PRO A 228 5.63 3.12 -15.72
CA PRO A 228 7.00 3.21 -15.22
C PRO A 228 7.05 3.17 -13.69
N GLY A 229 7.96 2.35 -13.15
CA GLY A 229 8.17 2.18 -11.71
C GLY A 229 7.33 1.14 -11.02
N TYR A 230 6.25 0.68 -11.63
CA TYR A 230 5.54 -0.50 -11.16
C TYR A 230 6.26 -1.76 -11.58
N VAL A 231 6.60 -2.60 -10.62
CA VAL A 231 7.23 -3.90 -10.85
C VAL A 231 6.30 -5.03 -10.42
N ARG A 232 6.30 -6.14 -11.15
CA ARG A 232 5.52 -7.31 -10.80
C ARG A 232 6.05 -7.93 -9.50
N ILE A 233 5.20 -8.00 -8.48
CA ILE A 233 5.51 -8.58 -7.17
C ILE A 233 4.85 -9.93 -6.94
N LEU A 234 3.79 -10.25 -7.67
CA LEU A 234 3.10 -11.54 -7.64
C LEU A 234 2.57 -11.88 -9.02
N GLU A 235 2.61 -13.18 -9.36
CA GLU A 235 1.83 -13.79 -10.43
C GLU A 235 1.41 -15.19 -10.01
N SER A 236 0.14 -15.50 -10.14
CA SER A 236 -0.42 -16.80 -9.75
C SER A 236 -1.72 -17.11 -10.48
N MET A 237 -1.96 -18.42 -10.70
CA MET A 237 -3.31 -18.91 -11.04
C MET A 237 -4.08 -19.18 -9.76
N ARG A 238 -5.26 -18.56 -9.63
CA ARG A 238 -6.08 -18.72 -8.43
C ARG A 238 -7.55 -18.95 -8.76
N PRO A 239 -8.24 -19.80 -8.00
CA PRO A 239 -9.69 -19.91 -8.09
C PRO A 239 -10.32 -18.63 -7.54
N LEU A 240 -11.34 -18.11 -8.22
CA LEU A 240 -12.17 -17.04 -7.71
C LEU A 240 -13.59 -17.56 -7.45
N PRO A 241 -14.28 -17.04 -6.41
CA PRO A 241 -15.67 -17.41 -6.13
C PRO A 241 -16.55 -17.19 -7.34
N GLY A 242 -17.35 -18.20 -7.72
CA GLY A 242 -18.24 -18.13 -8.87
C GLY A 242 -17.60 -18.38 -10.24
N ILE A 243 -16.26 -18.49 -10.33
CA ILE A 243 -15.53 -18.77 -11.57
C ILE A 243 -15.02 -20.21 -11.55
N ARG A 244 -15.38 -20.99 -12.60
CA ARG A 244 -15.05 -22.44 -12.67
C ARG A 244 -13.61 -22.71 -13.05
N ILE A 245 -12.96 -21.78 -13.74
CA ILE A 245 -11.61 -21.91 -14.28
C ILE A 245 -10.67 -21.02 -13.45
N PRO A 246 -9.46 -21.48 -13.08
CA PRO A 246 -8.50 -20.62 -12.41
C PRO A 246 -8.15 -19.39 -13.24
N VAL A 247 -8.05 -18.24 -12.59
CA VAL A 247 -7.82 -16.93 -13.19
C VAL A 247 -6.37 -16.52 -12.97
N LEU A 248 -5.71 -15.99 -13.99
CA LEU A 248 -4.40 -15.38 -13.82
C LEU A 248 -4.56 -14.10 -13.00
N HIS A 249 -3.80 -13.99 -11.92
CA HIS A 249 -3.71 -12.81 -11.09
C HIS A 249 -2.27 -12.32 -11.00
N SER A 250 -2.00 -11.13 -11.54
CA SER A 250 -0.71 -10.45 -11.42
C SER A 250 -0.87 -9.19 -10.58
N VAL A 251 0.08 -8.95 -9.66
CA VAL A 251 0.12 -7.74 -8.83
C VAL A 251 1.39 -6.97 -9.12
N TYR A 252 1.23 -5.69 -9.36
CA TYR A 252 2.30 -4.73 -9.59
C TYR A 252 2.34 -3.70 -8.49
N SER A 253 3.55 -3.27 -8.09
CA SER A 253 3.74 -2.26 -7.04
C SER A 253 4.88 -1.31 -7.39
N ASP A 254 4.71 -0.03 -7.07
CA ASP A 254 5.77 0.97 -7.08
C ASP A 254 6.43 1.14 -5.71
N GLY A 255 5.98 0.36 -4.74
CA GLY A 255 6.41 0.43 -3.36
C GLY A 255 5.48 1.26 -2.47
N MET A 256 4.60 2.11 -2.98
CA MET A 256 3.62 2.90 -2.22
C MET A 256 2.18 2.47 -2.53
N SER A 257 1.91 2.10 -3.75
CA SER A 257 0.62 1.63 -4.24
C SER A 257 0.73 0.28 -4.94
N ASN A 258 -0.40 -0.42 -5.03
CA ASN A 258 -0.51 -1.69 -5.73
C ASN A 258 -1.64 -1.61 -6.75
N LEU A 259 -1.44 -2.28 -7.88
CA LEU A 259 -2.49 -2.57 -8.84
C LEU A 259 -2.50 -4.07 -9.16
N SER A 260 -3.69 -4.63 -9.30
CA SER A 260 -3.93 -6.03 -9.65
C SER A 260 -4.48 -6.14 -11.06
N VAL A 261 -4.02 -7.15 -11.80
CA VAL A 261 -4.56 -7.52 -13.10
C VAL A 261 -5.05 -8.95 -13.04
N PHE A 262 -6.30 -9.15 -13.42
CA PHE A 262 -6.93 -10.47 -13.57
C PHE A 262 -7.17 -10.74 -15.04
N ILE A 263 -6.86 -11.95 -15.51
CA ILE A 263 -7.16 -12.41 -16.87
C ILE A 263 -7.94 -13.70 -16.75
N GLU A 264 -9.20 -13.67 -17.18
CA GLU A 264 -10.13 -14.78 -17.09
C GLU A 264 -10.68 -15.14 -18.48
N PRO A 265 -10.79 -16.43 -18.86
CA PRO A 265 -11.44 -16.82 -20.10
C PRO A 265 -12.92 -16.43 -20.08
N ILE A 266 -13.43 -15.89 -21.18
CA ILE A 266 -14.86 -15.64 -21.38
C ILE A 266 -15.51 -16.94 -21.85
N LEU A 267 -16.48 -17.45 -21.06
CA LEU A 267 -17.30 -18.58 -21.43
C LEU A 267 -18.57 -18.07 -22.13
N ASP A 268 -19.06 -18.80 -23.12
CA ASP A 268 -20.20 -18.40 -23.98
C ASP A 268 -21.50 -18.03 -23.22
N SER A 269 -21.60 -18.36 -21.94
CA SER A 269 -22.73 -18.00 -21.08
C SER A 269 -22.53 -16.69 -20.28
N ASP A 270 -21.37 -16.03 -20.35
CA ASP A 270 -20.98 -14.94 -19.46
C ASP A 270 -20.88 -13.58 -20.18
N ASP A 271 -21.96 -13.16 -20.85
CA ASP A 271 -21.98 -11.89 -21.60
C ASP A 271 -22.30 -10.64 -20.72
N SER A 272 -22.41 -10.80 -19.41
CA SER A 272 -22.88 -9.74 -18.50
C SER A 272 -21.77 -8.94 -17.79
N GLY A 273 -20.52 -9.07 -18.20
CA GLY A 273 -19.39 -8.39 -17.55
C GLY A 273 -19.35 -6.91 -17.89
N LEU A 274 -19.28 -6.06 -16.85
CA LEU A 274 -19.00 -4.63 -16.99
C LEU A 274 -17.68 -4.42 -17.73
N GLU A 275 -17.71 -3.76 -18.88
CA GLU A 275 -16.56 -3.23 -19.59
C GLU A 275 -16.42 -1.73 -19.32
N GLY A 276 -15.19 -1.23 -19.39
CA GLY A 276 -14.90 0.18 -19.17
C GLY A 276 -14.42 0.48 -17.75
N LEU A 277 -14.38 1.77 -17.45
CA LEU A 277 -13.90 2.31 -16.18
C LEU A 277 -15.05 2.48 -15.19
N SER A 278 -14.87 1.96 -13.98
CA SER A 278 -15.73 2.18 -12.83
C SER A 278 -14.89 2.63 -11.64
N THR A 279 -15.41 3.57 -10.85
CA THR A 279 -14.77 4.05 -9.63
C THR A 279 -15.77 3.93 -8.47
N GLY A 280 -15.39 3.22 -7.43
CA GLY A 280 -16.16 3.04 -6.19
C GLY A 280 -15.30 3.39 -4.99
N GLY A 281 -15.55 4.54 -4.35
CA GLY A 281 -14.72 5.01 -3.24
C GLY A 281 -13.27 5.26 -3.66
N ALA A 282 -12.31 4.62 -2.99
CA ALA A 282 -10.89 4.72 -3.31
C ALA A 282 -10.44 3.74 -4.41
N MET A 283 -11.25 2.71 -4.69
CA MET A 283 -10.91 1.68 -5.67
C MET A 283 -11.37 2.08 -7.06
N SER A 284 -10.47 2.06 -8.01
CA SER A 284 -10.77 2.13 -9.44
C SER A 284 -10.66 0.75 -10.06
N VAL A 285 -11.55 0.44 -11.01
CA VAL A 285 -11.59 -0.81 -11.75
C VAL A 285 -11.73 -0.48 -13.22
N TYR A 286 -10.92 -1.09 -14.07
CA TYR A 286 -11.07 -1.02 -15.52
C TYR A 286 -11.07 -2.42 -16.10
N ALA A 287 -12.08 -2.73 -16.90
CA ALA A 287 -12.22 -4.02 -17.55
C ALA A 287 -12.35 -3.87 -19.08
N ARG A 288 -11.75 -4.80 -19.82
CA ARG A 288 -11.84 -4.92 -21.27
C ARG A 288 -11.71 -6.37 -21.73
N ARG A 289 -12.11 -6.62 -22.98
CA ARG A 289 -11.89 -7.93 -23.63
C ARG A 289 -10.61 -7.92 -24.46
N VAL A 290 -9.87 -9.02 -24.39
CA VAL A 290 -8.67 -9.28 -25.19
C VAL A 290 -8.66 -10.75 -25.59
N GLU A 291 -8.80 -11.04 -26.89
CA GLU A 291 -8.68 -12.40 -27.45
C GLU A 291 -9.45 -13.49 -26.67
N GLY A 292 -10.74 -13.27 -26.47
CA GLY A 292 -11.62 -14.22 -25.78
C GLY A 292 -11.42 -14.27 -24.25
N HIS A 293 -10.70 -13.31 -23.69
CA HIS A 293 -10.51 -13.17 -22.23
C HIS A 293 -10.97 -11.80 -21.75
N LYS A 294 -11.46 -11.77 -20.52
CA LYS A 294 -11.72 -10.54 -19.79
C LYS A 294 -10.47 -10.17 -18.98
N VAL A 295 -9.96 -8.98 -19.23
CA VAL A 295 -8.85 -8.37 -18.50
C VAL A 295 -9.42 -7.33 -17.55
N THR A 296 -9.23 -7.52 -16.26
CA THR A 296 -9.67 -6.59 -15.22
C THR A 296 -8.47 -6.06 -14.46
N ALA A 297 -8.23 -4.75 -14.54
CA ALA A 297 -7.24 -4.06 -13.71
C ALA A 297 -7.95 -3.29 -12.59
N LEU A 298 -7.44 -3.38 -11.36
CA LEU A 298 -8.02 -2.69 -10.21
C LEU A 298 -6.95 -2.27 -9.18
N GLY A 299 -7.24 -1.21 -8.42
CA GLY A 299 -6.35 -0.71 -7.37
C GLY A 299 -6.75 0.66 -6.84
N GLU A 300 -6.12 1.05 -5.73
CA GLU A 300 -6.15 2.42 -5.18
C GLU A 300 -5.14 3.30 -5.92
N VAL A 301 -5.34 3.44 -7.21
CA VAL A 301 -4.46 4.20 -8.12
C VAL A 301 -5.30 5.04 -9.07
N PRO A 302 -4.73 6.10 -9.67
CA PRO A 302 -5.42 6.85 -10.71
C PRO A 302 -5.93 5.95 -11.84
N PRO A 303 -7.10 6.24 -12.42
CA PRO A 303 -7.61 5.53 -13.59
C PRO A 303 -6.60 5.37 -14.72
N ALA A 304 -5.73 6.36 -14.91
CA ALA A 304 -4.68 6.33 -15.92
C ALA A 304 -3.73 5.13 -15.78
N ALA A 305 -3.41 4.72 -14.54
CA ALA A 305 -2.56 3.56 -14.31
C ALA A 305 -3.23 2.25 -14.73
N LEU A 306 -4.53 2.12 -14.45
CA LEU A 306 -5.31 0.93 -14.81
C LEU A 306 -5.50 0.82 -16.32
N LEU A 307 -5.85 1.95 -16.96
CA LEU A 307 -6.02 2.03 -18.42
C LEU A 307 -4.70 1.67 -19.14
N GLU A 308 -3.57 2.26 -18.71
CA GLU A 308 -2.26 1.97 -19.29
C GLU A 308 -1.92 0.48 -19.16
N THR A 309 -2.08 -0.08 -17.96
CA THR A 309 -1.76 -1.48 -17.68
C THR A 309 -2.66 -2.43 -18.46
N ALA A 310 -3.98 -2.26 -18.38
CA ALA A 310 -4.91 -3.19 -19.05
C ALA A 310 -4.83 -3.09 -20.58
N ASN A 311 -4.59 -1.89 -21.12
CA ASN A 311 -4.43 -1.70 -22.57
C ASN A 311 -3.12 -2.28 -23.11
N SER A 312 -2.12 -2.46 -22.26
CA SER A 312 -0.85 -3.11 -22.63
C SER A 312 -0.94 -4.63 -22.69
N VAL A 313 -2.00 -5.23 -22.17
CA VAL A 313 -2.16 -6.70 -22.14
C VAL A 313 -2.30 -7.25 -23.54
N GLN A 314 -1.38 -8.16 -23.88
CA GLN A 314 -1.34 -8.85 -25.17
C GLN A 314 -1.07 -10.34 -24.94
N LYS A 315 -1.65 -11.20 -25.78
CA LYS A 315 -1.31 -12.61 -25.83
C LYS A 315 -0.06 -12.77 -26.70
N LYS A 316 0.90 -13.56 -26.25
CA LYS A 316 2.12 -13.84 -27.02
C LYS A 316 1.89 -14.88 -28.11
#